data_a2719a0b824136e803161adede736b3c
#
_entry.id   a2719a0b824136e803161adede736b3c
#
_cell.length_a   1.000
_cell.length_b   1.000
_cell.length_c   1.000
_cell.angle_alpha   90.00
_cell.angle_beta   90.00
_cell.angle_gamma   90.00
#
_symmetry.space_group_name_H-M   'P 1'
#
loop_
_entity.id
_entity.type
_entity.pdbx_description
1 polymer ?
#
loop_
_entity_poly.entity_id
_entity_poly.type
_entity_poly.pdbx_seq_one_letter_code
_entity_poly.pdbx_strand_id
1 'polypeptide(L)'
;MATVSPSVGHIATDPLRNFKFQVQVQHPNIKGFARMGFMSVSGLNVTTEVIPYREGGMNTTTQKMPGQSDFAPITLSKGLAVGDTQMMDWMRQLFTVIQGTGTGKAGQEFRQIVDVKILDHPVTSGSAPTKAAFRIYNAWPTAVAFSDLDAGANAIIVQQMTLAHEGFEFKLANSVGTSSVNF
;
A
#
# COMPACT_ATOMS: atom_id res chain seq x y z
N MET A 1 3.19 -7.95 51.94
CA MET A 1 2.72 -6.64 51.40
C MET A 1 2.61 -6.81 49.89
N ALA A 2 1.40 -6.86 49.38
CA ALA A 2 1.16 -6.92 47.95
C ALA A 2 1.34 -5.52 47.38
N THR A 3 2.33 -5.33 46.54
CA THR A 3 2.53 -4.10 45.76
C THR A 3 1.44 -4.04 44.70
N VAL A 4 0.43 -3.24 44.96
CA VAL A 4 -0.56 -2.87 43.94
C VAL A 4 0.17 -1.95 42.99
N SER A 5 0.57 -2.47 41.82
CA SER A 5 0.96 -1.63 40.70
C SER A 5 -0.26 -0.81 40.31
N PRO A 6 -0.21 0.53 40.30
CA PRO A 6 -1.29 1.30 39.70
C PRO A 6 -1.35 0.93 38.23
N SER A 7 -2.38 0.22 37.84
CA SER A 7 -2.76 0.13 36.44
C SER A 7 -3.25 1.52 36.05
N VAL A 8 -2.32 2.44 35.77
CA VAL A 8 -2.61 3.59 34.93
C VAL A 8 -3.27 2.99 33.71
N GLY A 9 -4.53 3.40 33.43
CA GLY A 9 -5.33 2.83 32.35
C GLY A 9 -4.50 2.77 31.07
N HIS A 10 -3.88 1.67 30.87
CA HIS A 10 -3.26 1.33 29.60
C HIS A 10 -4.43 1.29 28.65
N ILE A 11 -4.52 2.28 27.79
CA ILE A 11 -5.19 2.07 26.53
C ILE A 11 -4.44 0.88 25.96
N ALA A 12 -5.05 -0.29 26.02
CA ALA A 12 -4.40 -1.56 25.75
C ALA A 12 -3.80 -1.62 24.33
N THR A 13 -4.13 -0.64 23.50
CA THR A 13 -3.59 -0.44 22.15
C THR A 13 -3.64 1.05 21.80
N ASP A 14 -2.50 1.72 21.85
CA ASP A 14 -2.36 3.00 21.18
C ASP A 14 -2.64 2.81 19.68
N PRO A 15 -3.42 3.71 19.05
CA PRO A 15 -3.63 3.63 17.60
C PRO A 15 -2.30 3.71 16.86
N LEU A 16 -2.16 2.92 15.80
CA LEU A 16 -0.95 2.89 14.99
C LEU A 16 -0.72 4.25 14.33
N ARG A 17 0.52 4.70 14.35
CA ARG A 17 0.91 5.98 13.76
C ARG A 17 1.13 5.81 12.26
N ASN A 18 0.57 6.70 11.46
CA ASN A 18 0.60 6.65 10.00
C ASN A 18 1.92 7.05 9.35
N PHE A 19 2.86 7.68 10.09
CA PHE A 19 4.11 8.19 9.54
C PHE A 19 5.24 7.15 9.46
N LYS A 20 5.08 5.98 10.10
CA LYS A 20 6.06 4.89 10.07
C LYS A 20 5.58 3.76 9.20
N PHE A 21 5.78 3.90 7.93
CA PHE A 21 5.48 2.84 6.98
C PHE A 21 6.66 2.55 6.05
N GLN A 22 6.68 1.38 5.48
CA GLN A 22 7.66 0.92 4.51
C GLN A 22 6.94 0.22 3.37
N VAL A 23 7.28 0.57 2.15
CA VAL A 23 6.77 -0.11 0.96
C VAL A 23 7.86 -1.00 0.40
N GLN A 24 7.51 -2.24 0.09
CA GLN A 24 8.36 -3.24 -0.53
C GLN A 24 7.66 -3.77 -1.77
N VAL A 25 8.37 -3.82 -2.87
CA VAL A 25 7.87 -4.42 -4.10
C VAL A 25 8.59 -5.76 -4.27
N GLN A 26 7.83 -6.84 -4.32
CA GLN A 26 8.36 -8.18 -4.51
C GLN A 26 8.40 -8.51 -6.00
N HIS A 27 9.59 -8.47 -6.56
CA HIS A 27 9.81 -8.91 -7.94
C HIS A 27 10.89 -9.99 -7.96
N PRO A 28 10.63 -11.15 -8.59
CA PRO A 28 11.55 -12.28 -8.59
C PRO A 28 12.88 -11.97 -9.30
N ASN A 29 12.90 -11.04 -10.24
CA ASN A 29 14.05 -10.77 -11.10
C ASN A 29 14.74 -9.41 -10.86
N ILE A 30 14.16 -8.51 -10.07
CA ILE A 30 14.76 -7.21 -9.78
C ILE A 30 15.42 -7.24 -8.40
N LYS A 31 16.73 -7.52 -8.39
CA LYS A 31 17.54 -7.36 -7.18
C LYS A 31 17.60 -5.86 -6.82
N GLY A 32 16.83 -5.41 -5.83
CA GLY A 32 16.96 -4.05 -5.34
C GLY A 32 15.67 -3.30 -4.96
N PHE A 33 14.50 -3.80 -5.31
CA PHE A 33 13.23 -3.19 -4.90
C PHE A 33 12.87 -3.39 -3.42
N ALA A 34 13.74 -3.98 -2.65
CA ALA A 34 13.42 -4.42 -1.29
C ALA A 34 12.92 -3.29 -0.36
N ARG A 35 13.35 -2.04 -0.57
CA ARG A 35 12.95 -0.94 0.32
C ARG A 35 13.01 0.40 -0.42
N MET A 36 11.86 0.99 -0.67
CA MET A 36 11.76 2.37 -1.15
C MET A 36 11.16 3.26 -0.07
N GLY A 37 11.77 4.44 0.13
CA GLY A 37 11.22 5.47 1.00
C GLY A 37 10.12 6.25 0.27
N PHE A 38 8.90 6.19 0.76
CA PHE A 38 7.77 6.95 0.25
C PHE A 38 7.34 7.99 1.27
N MET A 39 6.86 9.12 0.78
CA MET A 39 6.25 10.18 1.60
C MET A 39 4.80 9.85 1.94
N SER A 40 4.07 9.28 0.98
CA SER A 40 2.67 8.92 1.17
C SER A 40 2.24 7.74 0.32
N VAL A 41 1.25 7.02 0.83
CA VAL A 41 0.50 5.96 0.16
C VAL A 41 -0.98 6.27 0.35
N SER A 42 -1.74 6.32 -0.73
CA SER A 42 -3.19 6.59 -0.71
C SER A 42 -3.92 5.65 -1.65
N GLY A 43 -5.24 5.55 -1.52
CA GLY A 43 -6.07 4.71 -2.37
C GLY A 43 -6.30 3.28 -1.84
N LEU A 44 -5.90 2.95 -0.61
CA LEU A 44 -6.18 1.66 0.01
C LEU A 44 -7.67 1.58 0.40
N ASN A 45 -8.52 1.42 -0.57
CA ASN A 45 -9.95 1.36 -0.36
C ASN A 45 -10.61 0.35 -1.33
N VAL A 46 -11.75 -0.22 -0.90
CA VAL A 46 -12.62 -1.09 -1.67
C VAL A 46 -14.04 -0.58 -1.56
N THR A 47 -14.73 -0.53 -2.67
CA THR A 47 -16.14 -0.14 -2.75
C THR A 47 -16.95 -1.26 -3.36
N THR A 48 -18.13 -1.51 -2.80
CA THR A 48 -19.09 -2.48 -3.34
C THR A 48 -20.36 -1.75 -3.70
N GLU A 49 -20.80 -1.91 -4.94
CA GLU A 49 -22.06 -1.35 -5.41
C GLU A 49 -23.24 -1.99 -4.65
N VAL A 50 -24.25 -1.20 -4.34
CA VAL A 50 -25.45 -1.66 -3.69
C VAL A 50 -26.58 -1.73 -4.71
N ILE A 51 -27.11 -2.93 -4.96
CA ILE A 51 -28.26 -3.14 -5.84
C ILE A 51 -29.53 -3.08 -4.98
N PRO A 52 -30.38 -2.05 -5.13
CA PRO A 52 -31.65 -1.99 -4.45
C PRO A 52 -32.66 -2.94 -5.12
N TYR A 53 -33.24 -3.84 -4.35
CA TYR A 53 -34.32 -4.70 -4.79
C TYR A 53 -35.60 -4.38 -4.04
N ARG A 54 -36.71 -4.21 -4.76
CA ARG A 54 -38.00 -3.90 -4.19
C ARG A 54 -39.07 -4.84 -4.75
N GLU A 55 -39.76 -5.54 -3.87
CA GLU A 55 -40.92 -6.37 -4.22
C GLU A 55 -42.21 -5.52 -4.26
N GLY A 56 -43.11 -5.89 -5.15
CA GLY A 56 -44.45 -5.28 -5.19
C GLY A 56 -45.20 -5.49 -3.88
N GLY A 57 -45.67 -4.38 -3.27
CA GLY A 57 -46.31 -4.42 -1.96
C GLY A 57 -45.45 -3.97 -0.78
N MET A 58 -44.12 -3.85 -0.93
CA MET A 58 -43.26 -3.25 0.09
C MET A 58 -43.23 -1.72 -0.04
N ASN A 59 -43.99 -1.05 0.78
CA ASN A 59 -44.14 0.41 0.70
C ASN A 59 -43.07 1.20 1.45
N THR A 60 -42.36 0.63 2.41
CA THR A 60 -41.53 1.37 3.36
C THR A 60 -40.04 1.08 3.27
N THR A 61 -39.63 -0.10 2.83
CA THR A 61 -38.20 -0.50 2.83
C THR A 61 -37.80 -1.21 1.54
N THR A 62 -36.60 -0.92 1.03
CA THR A 62 -35.95 -1.66 -0.07
C THR A 62 -34.93 -2.62 0.50
N GLN A 63 -34.91 -3.84 -0.01
CA GLN A 63 -33.82 -4.77 0.26
C GLN A 63 -32.58 -4.34 -0.52
N LYS A 64 -31.39 -4.52 0.08
CA LYS A 64 -30.10 -4.18 -0.54
C LYS A 64 -29.31 -5.44 -0.76
N MET A 65 -28.90 -5.69 -1.98
CA MET A 65 -28.02 -6.80 -2.34
C MET A 65 -26.63 -6.26 -2.70
N PRO A 66 -25.55 -7.00 -2.39
CA PRO A 66 -24.21 -6.65 -2.84
C PRO A 66 -24.12 -6.81 -4.37
N GLY A 67 -23.62 -5.78 -5.04
CA GLY A 67 -23.28 -5.79 -6.45
C GLY A 67 -21.79 -6.03 -6.68
N GLN A 68 -21.25 -5.42 -7.72
CA GLN A 68 -19.84 -5.51 -8.08
C GLN A 68 -18.97 -4.75 -7.08
N SER A 69 -17.83 -5.35 -6.71
CA SER A 69 -16.81 -4.70 -5.90
C SER A 69 -15.67 -4.21 -6.78
N ASP A 70 -15.18 -3.01 -6.50
CA ASP A 70 -14.06 -2.40 -7.21
C ASP A 70 -13.02 -1.87 -6.23
N PHE A 71 -11.75 -1.91 -6.65
CA PHE A 71 -10.62 -1.44 -5.87
C PHE A 71 -10.09 -0.13 -6.45
N ALA A 72 -9.99 0.89 -5.61
CA ALA A 72 -9.44 2.17 -6.03
C ALA A 72 -7.95 2.06 -6.39
N PRO A 73 -7.47 2.79 -7.40
CA PRO A 73 -6.05 2.83 -7.72
C PRO A 73 -5.24 3.40 -6.55
N ILE A 74 -4.06 2.81 -6.32
CA ILE A 74 -3.16 3.22 -5.24
C ILE A 74 -2.16 4.23 -5.78
N THR A 75 -2.00 5.35 -5.08
CA THR A 75 -1.01 6.36 -5.42
C THR A 75 0.13 6.33 -4.40
N LEU A 76 1.34 6.18 -4.90
CA LEU A 76 2.60 6.21 -4.16
C LEU A 76 3.34 7.49 -4.50
N SER A 77 3.70 8.29 -3.48
CA SER A 77 4.46 9.54 -3.69
C SER A 77 5.79 9.48 -2.95
N LYS A 78 6.86 9.93 -3.61
CA LYS A 78 8.19 10.05 -3.01
C LYS A 78 8.96 11.25 -3.54
N GLY A 79 9.91 11.76 -2.75
CA GLY A 79 10.90 12.72 -3.24
C GLY A 79 11.87 12.05 -4.24
N LEU A 80 12.20 12.75 -5.30
CA LEU A 80 13.16 12.26 -6.30
C LEU A 80 14.59 12.38 -5.76
N ALA A 81 15.32 11.28 -5.76
CA ALA A 81 16.74 11.24 -5.42
C ALA A 81 17.58 10.89 -6.67
N VAL A 82 18.81 11.38 -6.71
CA VAL A 82 19.74 11.07 -7.81
C VAL A 82 20.06 9.58 -7.81
N GLY A 83 19.90 8.94 -8.96
CA GLY A 83 20.11 7.49 -9.15
C GLY A 83 18.87 6.63 -8.88
N ASP A 84 17.74 7.22 -8.53
CA ASP A 84 16.51 6.49 -8.28
C ASP A 84 15.66 6.38 -9.56
N THR A 85 15.91 5.36 -10.34
CA THR A 85 15.21 5.08 -11.61
C THR A 85 14.14 4.00 -11.48
N GLN A 86 14.01 3.38 -10.30
CA GLN A 86 13.25 2.15 -10.10
C GLN A 86 11.78 2.26 -10.55
N MET A 87 11.09 3.37 -10.23
CA MET A 87 9.70 3.57 -10.63
C MET A 87 9.57 3.73 -12.15
N MET A 88 10.51 4.44 -12.77
CA MET A 88 10.54 4.61 -14.23
C MET A 88 10.89 3.30 -14.94
N ASP A 89 11.78 2.50 -14.38
CA ASP A 89 12.16 1.22 -14.96
C ASP A 89 11.00 0.22 -14.92
N TRP A 90 10.20 0.24 -13.84
CA TRP A 90 8.98 -0.55 -13.77
C TRP A 90 7.94 -0.10 -14.82
N MET A 91 7.77 1.21 -15.01
CA MET A 91 6.88 1.73 -16.06
C MET A 91 7.39 1.39 -17.47
N ARG A 92 8.72 1.47 -17.72
CA ARG A 92 9.32 1.07 -18.99
C ARG A 92 9.13 -0.41 -19.29
N GLN A 93 9.20 -1.25 -18.27
CA GLN A 93 8.96 -2.69 -18.41
C GLN A 93 7.54 -2.97 -18.94
N LEU A 94 6.54 -2.23 -18.48
CA LEU A 94 5.19 -2.33 -19.01
C LEU A 94 5.14 -2.02 -20.52
N PHE A 95 5.81 -0.95 -20.97
CA PHE A 95 5.84 -0.60 -22.39
C PHE A 95 6.55 -1.65 -23.24
N THR A 96 7.67 -2.21 -22.77
CA THR A 96 8.40 -3.25 -23.52
C THR A 96 7.58 -4.52 -23.69
N VAL A 97 6.76 -4.88 -22.70
CA VAL A 97 5.83 -6.02 -22.79
C VAL A 97 4.73 -5.75 -23.83
N ILE A 98 4.13 -4.56 -23.79
CA ILE A 98 3.06 -4.17 -24.73
C ILE A 98 3.57 -4.10 -26.17
N GLN A 99 4.80 -3.63 -26.38
CA GLN A 99 5.43 -3.51 -27.69
C GLN A 99 6.01 -4.83 -28.22
N GLY A 100 6.01 -5.89 -27.40
CA GLY A 100 6.56 -7.19 -27.78
C GLY A 100 8.08 -7.22 -27.94
N THR A 101 8.79 -6.17 -27.53
CA THR A 101 10.24 -6.02 -27.66
C THR A 101 11.02 -6.48 -26.43
N GLY A 102 10.31 -6.81 -25.35
CA GLY A 102 10.92 -7.26 -24.08
C GLY A 102 11.45 -8.69 -24.17
N THR A 103 12.59 -8.93 -23.54
CA THR A 103 13.20 -10.27 -23.38
C THR A 103 12.49 -11.11 -22.31
N GLY A 104 11.47 -10.57 -21.67
CA GLY A 104 10.69 -11.20 -20.62
C GLY A 104 9.66 -12.20 -21.15
N LYS A 105 9.38 -13.22 -20.36
CA LYS A 105 8.26 -14.12 -20.62
C LYS A 105 6.97 -13.33 -20.63
N ALA A 106 6.30 -13.27 -21.75
CA ALA A 106 5.05 -12.51 -21.93
C ALA A 106 4.08 -12.73 -20.77
N GLY A 107 3.67 -11.66 -20.11
CA GLY A 107 2.53 -11.62 -19.20
C GLY A 107 2.79 -11.76 -17.71
N GLN A 108 3.99 -12.09 -17.24
CA GLN A 108 4.22 -12.32 -15.80
C GLN A 108 5.08 -11.24 -15.09
N GLU A 109 5.77 -10.38 -15.82
CA GLU A 109 6.86 -9.60 -15.21
C GLU A 109 6.47 -8.19 -14.80
N PHE A 110 5.43 -7.60 -15.37
CA PHE A 110 5.00 -6.26 -15.01
C PHE A 110 4.05 -6.21 -13.80
N ARG A 111 3.33 -7.32 -13.54
CA ARG A 111 2.45 -7.43 -12.37
C ARG A 111 3.25 -7.89 -11.17
N GLN A 112 3.18 -7.13 -10.10
CA GLN A 112 3.99 -7.36 -8.92
C GLN A 112 3.15 -7.37 -7.65
N ILE A 113 3.67 -8.00 -6.61
CA ILE A 113 3.10 -7.92 -5.27
C ILE A 113 3.77 -6.74 -4.56
N VAL A 114 2.94 -5.87 -3.98
CA VAL A 114 3.40 -4.72 -3.21
C VAL A 114 2.97 -4.89 -1.76
N ASP A 115 3.96 -4.91 -0.85
CA ASP A 115 3.72 -4.96 0.58
C ASP A 115 3.91 -3.57 1.19
N VAL A 116 2.88 -3.06 1.87
CA VAL A 116 2.94 -1.84 2.68
C VAL A 116 2.92 -2.24 4.15
N LYS A 117 4.04 -2.06 4.85
CA LYS A 117 4.23 -2.44 6.24
C LYS A 117 4.18 -1.22 7.14
N ILE A 118 3.36 -1.27 8.18
CA ILE A 118 3.29 -0.26 9.23
C ILE A 118 4.14 -0.74 10.39
N LEU A 119 5.14 0.08 10.76
CA LEU A 119 6.13 -0.24 11.76
C LEU A 119 5.79 0.42 13.09
N ASP A 120 6.10 -0.26 14.17
CA ASP A 120 6.03 0.28 15.54
C ASP A 120 7.31 1.03 15.93
N HIS A 121 7.33 1.58 17.13
CA HIS A 121 8.55 2.09 17.72
C HIS A 121 9.50 0.94 18.07
N PRO A 122 10.81 1.07 17.79
CA PRO A 122 11.79 0.13 18.31
C PRO A 122 11.84 0.29 19.83
N VAL A 123 11.56 -0.77 20.55
CA VAL A 123 11.54 -0.76 22.03
C VAL A 123 12.96 -0.88 22.59
N THR A 124 13.90 -1.43 21.82
CA THR A 124 15.33 -1.56 22.18
C THR A 124 16.09 -1.86 20.87
N SER A 125 17.38 -1.58 20.82
CA SER A 125 18.27 -1.76 19.67
C SER A 125 17.89 -2.94 18.75
N GLY A 126 17.13 -2.68 17.67
CA GLY A 126 16.66 -3.69 16.74
C GLY A 126 15.78 -3.12 15.64
N SER A 127 15.41 -3.97 14.70
CA SER A 127 14.45 -3.63 13.63
C SER A 127 13.06 -3.42 14.23
N ALA A 128 12.40 -2.32 13.87
CA ALA A 128 11.05 -2.04 14.33
C ALA A 128 10.08 -3.16 13.90
N PRO A 129 9.27 -3.73 14.82
CA PRO A 129 8.34 -4.79 14.48
C PRO A 129 7.22 -4.28 13.57
N THR A 130 6.82 -5.09 12.60
CA THR A 130 5.67 -4.81 11.74
C THR A 130 4.38 -5.09 12.49
N LYS A 131 3.57 -4.08 12.74
CA LYS A 131 2.29 -4.22 13.46
C LYS A 131 1.10 -4.42 12.55
N ALA A 132 1.14 -3.83 11.37
CA ALA A 132 0.13 -4.04 10.35
C ALA A 132 0.81 -4.13 8.98
N ALA A 133 0.22 -4.89 8.09
CA ALA A 133 0.71 -5.02 6.73
C ALA A 133 -0.46 -5.12 5.76
N PHE A 134 -0.32 -4.41 4.64
CA PHE A 134 -1.18 -4.57 3.47
C PHE A 134 -0.38 -5.28 2.40
N ARG A 135 -0.91 -6.35 1.84
CA ARG A 135 -0.39 -7.00 0.65
C ARG A 135 -1.32 -6.73 -0.51
N ILE A 136 -0.78 -6.14 -1.53
CA ILE A 136 -1.50 -5.73 -2.75
C ILE A 136 -1.11 -6.71 -3.84
N TYR A 137 -2.11 -7.32 -4.47
CA TYR A 137 -1.92 -8.36 -5.47
C TYR A 137 -2.02 -7.81 -6.88
N ASN A 138 -1.17 -8.33 -7.77
CA ASN A 138 -1.18 -8.04 -9.20
C ASN A 138 -1.14 -6.54 -9.50
N ALA A 139 -0.35 -5.80 -8.73
CA ALA A 139 -0.17 -4.36 -8.93
C ALA A 139 0.71 -4.08 -10.14
N TRP A 140 0.32 -3.09 -10.94
CA TRP A 140 1.07 -2.61 -12.08
C TRP A 140 0.89 -1.10 -12.24
N PRO A 141 1.92 -0.39 -12.75
CA PRO A 141 1.87 1.06 -12.88
C PRO A 141 0.98 1.49 -14.03
N THR A 142 0.03 2.38 -13.77
CA THR A 142 -0.85 3.00 -14.77
C THR A 142 -0.37 4.38 -15.18
N ALA A 143 0.25 5.12 -14.24
CA ALA A 143 0.76 6.46 -14.50
C ALA A 143 1.97 6.74 -13.61
N VAL A 144 2.90 7.52 -14.15
CA VAL A 144 3.99 8.15 -13.41
C VAL A 144 3.94 9.65 -13.72
N ALA A 145 3.92 10.46 -12.69
CA ALA A 145 3.90 11.91 -12.78
C ALA A 145 5.01 12.51 -11.93
N PHE A 146 5.49 13.67 -12.34
CA PHE A 146 6.43 14.49 -11.58
C PHE A 146 5.75 15.80 -11.21
N SER A 147 6.14 16.36 -10.05
CA SER A 147 5.70 17.70 -9.68
C SER A 147 6.20 18.74 -10.70
N ASP A 148 5.51 19.86 -10.77
CA ASP A 148 5.93 20.98 -11.60
C ASP A 148 7.32 21.50 -11.19
N LEU A 149 8.06 22.00 -12.15
CA LEU A 149 9.38 22.60 -11.96
C LEU A 149 9.24 24.12 -11.99
N ASP A 150 9.41 24.75 -10.84
CA ASP A 150 9.38 26.21 -10.68
C ASP A 150 10.66 26.68 -10.00
N ALA A 151 11.43 27.50 -10.69
CA ALA A 151 12.69 28.05 -10.19
C ALA A 151 12.52 29.02 -9.02
N GLY A 152 11.33 29.61 -8.86
CA GLY A 152 10.99 30.49 -7.75
C GLY A 152 10.51 29.77 -6.50
N ALA A 153 10.16 28.50 -6.60
CA ALA A 153 9.62 27.73 -5.50
C ALA A 153 10.73 27.03 -4.70
N ASN A 154 10.70 27.15 -3.37
CA ASN A 154 11.57 26.38 -2.48
C ASN A 154 10.94 25.02 -2.18
N ALA A 155 10.85 24.16 -3.20
CA ALA A 155 10.20 22.86 -3.12
C ALA A 155 11.11 21.74 -3.67
N ILE A 156 10.90 20.53 -3.19
CA ILE A 156 11.55 19.33 -3.71
C ILE A 156 10.72 18.73 -4.84
N ILE A 157 11.38 18.08 -5.78
CA ILE A 157 10.70 17.35 -6.85
C ILE A 157 10.08 16.09 -6.24
N VAL A 158 8.76 15.94 -6.43
CA VAL A 158 8.01 14.76 -5.99
C VAL A 158 7.64 13.93 -7.21
N GLN A 159 7.94 12.66 -7.13
CA GLN A 159 7.52 11.66 -8.10
C GLN A 159 6.31 10.91 -7.56
N GLN A 160 5.26 10.79 -8.36
CA GLN A 160 4.03 10.04 -8.05
C GLN A 160 3.89 8.89 -9.02
N MET A 161 3.49 7.72 -8.50
CA MET A 161 3.14 6.56 -9.30
C MET A 161 1.76 6.09 -8.89
N THR A 162 0.89 5.91 -9.87
CA THR A 162 -0.44 5.32 -9.68
C THR A 162 -0.39 3.87 -10.12
N LEU A 163 -0.90 2.98 -9.26
CA LEU A 163 -0.96 1.55 -9.48
C LEU A 163 -2.40 1.10 -9.60
N ALA A 164 -2.71 0.31 -10.62
CA ALA A 164 -3.90 -0.54 -10.62
C ALA A 164 -3.57 -1.88 -9.98
N HIS A 165 -4.54 -2.51 -9.33
CA HIS A 165 -4.38 -3.80 -8.67
C HIS A 165 -5.68 -4.58 -8.67
N GLU A 166 -5.60 -5.88 -8.40
CA GLU A 166 -6.77 -6.78 -8.42
C GLU A 166 -7.33 -7.07 -7.02
N GLY A 167 -6.66 -6.57 -5.98
CA GLY A 167 -7.11 -6.72 -4.60
C GLY A 167 -6.01 -6.47 -3.60
N PHE A 168 -6.38 -6.34 -2.33
CA PHE A 168 -5.43 -6.28 -1.24
C PHE A 168 -5.93 -7.07 -0.02
N GLU A 169 -4.98 -7.57 0.76
CA GLU A 169 -5.21 -8.23 2.04
C GLU A 169 -4.61 -7.37 3.15
N PHE A 170 -5.32 -7.28 4.27
CA PHE A 170 -4.86 -6.59 5.46
C PHE A 170 -4.60 -7.59 6.59
N LYS A 171 -3.44 -7.52 7.20
CA LYS A 171 -3.08 -8.29 8.40
C LYS A 171 -2.68 -7.37 9.53
N LEU A 172 -3.15 -7.67 10.72
CA LEU A 172 -2.82 -6.98 11.97
C LEU A 172 -2.11 -7.95 12.91
N ALA A 173 -1.12 -7.49 13.67
CA ALA A 173 -0.50 -8.29 14.70
C ALA A 173 -1.50 -8.55 15.84
N ASN A 174 -1.61 -9.80 16.25
CA ASN A 174 -2.61 -10.23 17.25
C ASN A 174 -2.25 -9.86 18.69
N SER A 175 -1.06 -9.31 18.95
CA SER A 175 -0.61 -8.98 20.31
C SER A 175 0.20 -7.69 20.38
N VAL A 176 0.06 -7.02 21.51
CA VAL A 176 0.95 -5.93 21.94
C VAL A 176 2.29 -6.55 22.32
N GLY A 177 3.38 -6.16 21.68
CA GLY A 177 4.71 -6.69 21.96
C GLY A 177 5.59 -6.81 20.71
N THR A 178 6.55 -7.71 20.75
CA THR A 178 7.55 -7.93 19.69
C THR A 178 7.04 -8.71 18.48
N SER A 179 5.75 -9.10 18.46
CA SER A 179 5.17 -9.86 17.35
C SER A 179 5.18 -9.05 16.06
N SER A 180 5.72 -9.66 15.00
CA SER A 180 5.73 -9.12 13.64
C SER A 180 4.73 -9.86 12.78
N VAL A 181 4.10 -9.13 11.86
CA VAL A 181 3.25 -9.71 10.82
C VAL A 181 4.09 -10.02 9.60
N ASN A 182 4.01 -11.25 9.13
CA ASN A 182 4.59 -11.68 7.86
C ASN A 182 3.48 -12.29 6.99
N PHE A 183 3.63 -12.10 5.68
CA PHE A 183 2.81 -12.78 4.68
C PHE A 183 3.47 -14.07 4.22
#